data_61661a6c6de0ff0496d7650c6ee1df11
#
_entry.id   61661a6c6de0ff0496d7650c6ee1df11
#
_cell.length_a   1.000
_cell.length_b   1.000
_cell.length_c   1.000
_cell.angle_alpha   90.00
_cell.angle_beta   90.00
_cell.angle_gamma   90.00
#
_symmetry.space_group_name_H-M   'P 1'
#
loop_
_entity.id
_entity.type
_entity.pdbx_description
1 polymer ?
#
loop_
_entity_poly.entity_id
_entity_poly.type
_entity_poly.pdbx_seq_one_letter_code
_entity_poly.pdbx_strand_id
1 'polypeptide(L)'
;MVFDALIIGGGVAGMQCALVLGSGLKKPYAEGKKIGIVLHQRGSHLQNALFKNVLGLESGTLGRDILLSGKEQLAANYPKVTQIEKEKVLSIREDSGIYLIETNKNTYQTKIAVIALNYFKPFTIDGLEGYLEPHKKASAAKDRIQLRNDDHFIKEGLYVCGTIAGHRSQFSIAAGSGASVATDILTLWNDGKHTKVHDKI
;
A
#
# COMPACT_ATOMS: atom_id res chain seq x y z
N MET A 1 -1.98 20.17 3.89
CA MET A 1 -0.66 19.47 3.79
C MET A 1 -0.73 18.53 2.59
N VAL A 2 0.24 18.61 1.68
CA VAL A 2 0.33 17.68 0.55
C VAL A 2 1.35 16.59 0.89
N PHE A 3 0.95 15.32 0.79
CA PHE A 3 1.87 14.19 0.87
C PHE A 3 2.63 14.03 -0.44
N ASP A 4 3.88 13.58 -0.39
CA ASP A 4 4.60 13.12 -1.59
C ASP A 4 4.15 11.72 -2.00
N ALA A 5 3.79 10.87 -1.03
CA ALA A 5 3.12 9.59 -1.25
C ALA A 5 2.12 9.29 -0.13
N LEU A 6 0.92 8.85 -0.50
CA LEU A 6 -0.11 8.39 0.45
C LEU A 6 -0.55 6.97 0.07
N ILE A 7 -0.37 6.05 1.00
CA ILE A 7 -0.72 4.64 0.85
C ILE A 7 -2.13 4.42 1.40
N ILE A 8 -3.01 3.77 0.63
CA ILE A 8 -4.40 3.52 1.01
C ILE A 8 -4.57 2.03 1.29
N GLY A 9 -4.57 1.70 2.56
CA GLY A 9 -4.74 0.33 3.06
C GLY A 9 -3.56 -0.17 3.90
N GLY A 10 -3.85 -0.62 5.12
CA GLY A 10 -2.87 -1.09 6.11
C GLY A 10 -2.75 -2.61 6.19
N GLY A 11 -3.00 -3.33 5.11
CA GLY A 11 -2.69 -4.76 4.99
C GLY A 11 -1.20 -5.01 4.73
N VAL A 12 -0.82 -6.27 4.44
CA VAL A 12 0.59 -6.65 4.22
C VAL A 12 1.26 -5.78 3.17
N ALA A 13 0.63 -5.62 2.00
CA ALA A 13 1.22 -4.87 0.89
C ALA A 13 1.43 -3.38 1.23
N GLY A 14 0.39 -2.73 1.77
CA GLY A 14 0.48 -1.31 2.13
C GLY A 14 1.44 -1.05 3.28
N MET A 15 1.46 -1.92 4.29
CA MET A 15 2.39 -1.79 5.41
C MET A 15 3.84 -2.00 4.95
N GLN A 16 4.10 -3.00 4.11
CA GLN A 16 5.43 -3.24 3.55
C GLN A 16 5.88 -2.06 2.66
N CYS A 17 4.97 -1.51 1.85
CA CYS A 17 5.24 -0.29 1.07
C CYS A 17 5.63 0.88 1.99
N ALA A 18 4.90 1.10 3.07
CA ALA A 18 5.18 2.17 4.04
C ALA A 18 6.54 1.98 4.75
N LEU A 19 6.88 0.75 5.14
CA LEU A 19 8.17 0.43 5.77
C LEU A 19 9.35 0.71 4.82
N VAL A 20 9.26 0.28 3.57
CA VAL A 20 10.34 0.50 2.58
C VAL A 20 10.45 1.98 2.21
N LEU A 21 9.35 2.69 1.99
CA LEU A 21 9.39 4.14 1.77
C LEU A 21 9.95 4.88 2.98
N GLY A 22 9.56 4.49 4.19
CA GLY A 22 10.06 5.05 5.44
C GLY A 22 11.58 4.87 5.61
N SER A 23 12.09 3.68 5.28
CA SER A 23 13.53 3.41 5.25
C SER A 23 14.26 4.29 4.22
N GLY A 24 13.61 4.54 3.09
CA GLY A 24 14.11 5.42 2.03
C GLY A 24 14.29 6.88 2.43
N LEU A 25 13.58 7.38 3.45
CA LEU A 25 13.68 8.78 3.91
C LEU A 25 15.06 9.18 4.43
N LYS A 26 15.94 8.22 4.68
CA LYS A 26 17.35 8.47 5.04
C LYS A 26 18.22 8.84 3.82
N LYS A 27 17.69 8.72 2.61
CA LYS A 27 18.43 8.98 1.36
C LYS A 27 18.25 10.42 0.93
N PRO A 28 19.30 11.08 0.38
CA PRO A 28 19.25 12.49 -0.02
C PRO A 28 18.11 12.82 -0.99
N TYR A 29 17.81 11.93 -1.95
CA TYR A 29 16.72 12.12 -2.93
C TYR A 29 15.31 12.00 -2.34
N ALA A 30 15.18 11.46 -1.13
CA ALA A 30 13.92 11.34 -0.40
C ALA A 30 13.86 12.21 0.86
N GLU A 31 14.88 13.01 1.12
CA GLU A 31 14.91 13.93 2.25
C GLU A 31 13.75 14.92 2.18
N GLY A 32 13.08 15.13 3.30
CA GLY A 32 11.94 16.03 3.40
C GLY A 32 10.64 15.53 2.76
N LYS A 33 10.63 14.38 2.10
CA LYS A 33 9.41 13.78 1.56
C LYS A 33 8.43 13.42 2.68
N LYS A 34 7.16 13.71 2.42
CA LYS A 34 6.05 13.44 3.35
C LYS A 34 5.32 12.18 2.90
N ILE A 35 5.37 11.14 3.72
CA ILE A 35 4.72 9.86 3.46
C ILE A 35 3.60 9.66 4.48
N GLY A 36 2.46 9.17 4.01
CA GLY A 36 1.35 8.76 4.86
C GLY A 36 0.79 7.39 4.49
N ILE A 37 0.13 6.76 5.45
CA ILE A 37 -0.63 5.52 5.24
C ILE A 37 -1.98 5.60 5.94
N VAL A 38 -3.06 5.30 5.21
CA VAL A 38 -4.42 5.20 5.77
C VAL A 38 -4.66 3.76 6.21
N LEU A 39 -4.79 3.59 7.53
CA LEU A 39 -4.89 2.30 8.20
C LEU A 39 -6.35 1.92 8.50
N HIS A 40 -7.09 1.45 7.48
CA HIS A 40 -8.40 0.84 7.66
C HIS A 40 -8.30 -0.68 7.56
N GLN A 41 -7.93 -1.35 8.68
CA GLN A 41 -7.53 -2.75 8.68
C GLN A 41 -8.69 -3.75 8.90
N ARG A 42 -9.94 -3.28 9.12
CA ARG A 42 -11.09 -4.15 9.45
C ARG A 42 -11.40 -5.20 8.38
N GLY A 43 -11.19 -4.87 7.11
CA GLY A 43 -11.39 -5.78 5.98
C GLY A 43 -10.15 -6.58 5.57
N SER A 44 -9.07 -6.55 6.35
CA SER A 44 -7.85 -7.28 6.01
C SER A 44 -8.04 -8.79 6.15
N HIS A 45 -7.56 -9.56 5.18
CA HIS A 45 -7.49 -11.02 5.27
C HIS A 45 -6.64 -11.53 6.45
N LEU A 46 -5.75 -10.68 6.97
CA LEU A 46 -4.92 -11.00 8.11
C LEU A 46 -5.72 -11.22 9.40
N GLN A 47 -6.92 -10.65 9.53
CA GLN A 47 -7.70 -10.78 10.77
C GLN A 47 -7.92 -12.24 11.21
N ASN A 48 -8.08 -13.16 10.23
CA ASN A 48 -8.35 -14.57 10.46
C ASN A 48 -7.21 -15.49 9.95
N ALA A 49 -6.03 -14.93 9.69
CA ALA A 49 -4.90 -15.71 9.18
C ALA A 49 -4.05 -16.31 10.29
N LEU A 50 -3.55 -17.52 10.04
CA LEU A 50 -2.52 -18.19 10.83
C LEU A 50 -1.38 -18.58 9.90
N PHE A 51 -0.16 -18.12 10.20
CA PHE A 51 1.00 -18.31 9.34
C PHE A 51 1.93 -19.40 9.86
N LYS A 52 2.17 -20.40 8.99
CA LYS A 52 3.17 -21.47 9.20
C LYS A 52 4.14 -21.61 8.03
N ASN A 53 3.90 -20.90 6.95
CA ASN A 53 4.60 -21.02 5.67
C ASN A 53 5.19 -19.68 5.16
N VAL A 54 5.51 -18.79 6.09
CA VAL A 54 6.13 -17.48 5.76
C VAL A 54 7.53 -17.47 6.35
N LEU A 55 8.53 -17.33 5.49
CA LEU A 55 9.92 -17.22 5.92
C LEU A 55 10.11 -15.94 6.76
N GLY A 56 10.75 -16.07 7.91
CA GLY A 56 11.02 -14.94 8.81
C GLY A 56 9.92 -14.67 9.84
N LEU A 57 8.77 -15.34 9.76
CA LEU A 57 7.76 -15.34 10.80
C LEU A 57 7.85 -16.62 11.65
N GLU A 58 7.65 -16.50 12.94
CA GLU A 58 7.50 -17.63 13.82
C GLU A 58 6.29 -18.48 13.40
N SER A 59 6.45 -19.80 13.37
CA SER A 59 5.37 -20.71 12.97
C SER A 59 4.19 -20.61 13.95
N GLY A 60 3.01 -20.30 13.42
CA GLY A 60 1.82 -20.07 14.24
C GLY A 60 1.50 -18.60 14.50
N THR A 61 2.26 -17.66 13.92
CA THR A 61 1.99 -16.23 14.04
C THR A 61 0.58 -15.91 13.52
N LEU A 62 -0.20 -15.22 14.34
CA LEU A 62 -1.53 -14.76 13.98
C LEU A 62 -1.47 -13.49 13.14
N GLY A 63 -2.25 -13.43 12.07
CA GLY A 63 -2.26 -12.25 11.20
C GLY A 63 -2.74 -10.98 11.89
N ARG A 64 -3.65 -11.06 12.87
CA ARG A 64 -4.06 -9.90 13.68
C ARG A 64 -2.89 -9.31 14.48
N ASP A 65 -1.95 -10.15 14.95
CA ASP A 65 -0.78 -9.69 15.70
C ASP A 65 0.19 -8.97 14.75
N ILE A 66 0.29 -9.43 13.50
CA ILE A 66 1.07 -8.74 12.45
C ILE A 66 0.46 -7.36 12.13
N LEU A 67 -0.87 -7.23 12.10
CA LEU A 67 -1.52 -5.93 11.88
C LEU A 67 -1.20 -4.92 12.99
N LEU A 68 -1.10 -5.39 14.24
CA LEU A 68 -0.73 -4.55 15.37
C LEU A 68 0.77 -4.25 15.37
N SER A 69 1.61 -5.27 15.35
CA SER A 69 3.07 -5.13 15.40
C SER A 69 3.64 -4.35 14.20
N GLY A 70 3.01 -4.46 13.03
CA GLY A 70 3.41 -3.68 11.85
C GLY A 70 3.25 -2.17 12.05
N LYS A 71 2.19 -1.72 12.74
CA LYS A 71 2.02 -0.30 13.11
C LYS A 71 3.07 0.15 14.11
N GLU A 72 3.34 -0.67 15.10
CA GLU A 72 4.37 -0.41 16.11
C GLU A 72 5.76 -0.36 15.48
N GLN A 73 6.06 -1.30 14.58
CA GLN A 73 7.31 -1.34 13.81
C GLN A 73 7.49 -0.07 12.98
N LEU A 74 6.44 0.37 12.28
CA LEU A 74 6.48 1.58 11.47
C LEU A 74 6.71 2.82 12.34
N ALA A 75 6.01 2.93 13.47
CA ALA A 75 6.15 4.05 14.40
C ALA A 75 7.54 4.10 15.05
N ALA A 76 8.08 2.94 15.45
CA ALA A 76 9.38 2.85 16.11
C ALA A 76 10.56 3.14 15.16
N ASN A 77 10.54 2.58 13.95
CA ASN A 77 11.67 2.68 13.03
C ASN A 77 11.59 3.89 12.09
N TYR A 78 10.37 4.29 11.71
CA TYR A 78 10.14 5.36 10.72
C TYR A 78 9.06 6.35 11.18
N PRO A 79 9.27 7.06 12.32
CA PRO A 79 8.26 7.95 12.93
C PRO A 79 7.85 9.14 12.05
N LYS A 80 8.59 9.42 10.98
CA LYS A 80 8.23 10.45 10.00
C LYS A 80 7.12 10.00 9.03
N VAL A 81 6.78 8.70 8.99
CA VAL A 81 5.64 8.21 8.22
C VAL A 81 4.36 8.41 9.01
N THR A 82 3.46 9.25 8.49
CA THR A 82 2.19 9.57 9.15
C THR A 82 1.23 8.39 9.06
N GLN A 83 0.81 7.87 10.21
CA GLN A 83 -0.23 6.85 10.30
C GLN A 83 -1.61 7.49 10.50
N ILE A 84 -2.51 7.35 9.53
CA ILE A 84 -3.88 7.87 9.57
C ILE A 84 -4.80 6.72 9.94
N GLU A 85 -5.24 6.71 11.20
CA GLU A 85 -6.04 5.62 11.75
C GLU A 85 -7.54 5.94 11.80
N LYS A 86 -8.37 4.89 11.76
CA LYS A 86 -9.83 4.98 11.93
C LYS A 86 -10.53 5.87 10.89
N GLU A 87 -9.95 5.94 9.70
CA GLU A 87 -10.55 6.61 8.55
C GLU A 87 -10.76 5.63 7.39
N LYS A 88 -11.91 5.75 6.72
CA LYS A 88 -12.25 4.98 5.53
C LYS A 88 -12.18 5.92 4.33
N VAL A 89 -11.39 5.57 3.32
CA VAL A 89 -11.34 6.30 2.06
C VAL A 89 -12.65 6.07 1.30
N LEU A 90 -13.25 7.13 0.80
CA LEU A 90 -14.52 7.16 0.07
C LEU A 90 -14.30 7.46 -1.41
N SER A 91 -13.42 8.41 -1.74
CA SER A 91 -13.14 8.76 -3.13
C SER A 91 -11.66 9.11 -3.35
N ILE A 92 -11.22 8.93 -4.60
CA ILE A 92 -9.89 9.29 -5.09
C ILE A 92 -10.08 10.01 -6.42
N ARG A 93 -9.72 11.28 -6.47
CA ARG A 93 -9.85 12.11 -7.68
C ARG A 93 -8.54 12.79 -7.97
N GLU A 94 -8.21 12.94 -9.23
CA GLU A 94 -7.06 13.72 -9.67
C GLU A 94 -7.51 15.12 -10.07
N ASP A 95 -6.77 16.10 -9.61
CA ASP A 95 -6.89 17.49 -10.02
C ASP A 95 -5.49 18.06 -10.23
N SER A 96 -5.17 18.39 -11.48
CA SER A 96 -3.92 19.05 -11.88
C SER A 96 -2.65 18.35 -11.37
N GLY A 97 -2.63 17.01 -11.45
CA GLY A 97 -1.48 16.19 -11.02
C GLY A 97 -1.40 15.93 -9.51
N ILE A 98 -2.42 16.35 -8.76
CA ILE A 98 -2.56 16.07 -7.32
C ILE A 98 -3.78 15.17 -7.11
N TYR A 99 -3.63 14.12 -6.34
CA TYR A 99 -4.73 13.26 -5.93
C TYR A 99 -5.38 13.79 -4.67
N LEU A 100 -6.69 14.01 -4.75
CA LEU A 100 -7.56 14.33 -3.61
C LEU A 100 -8.12 13.02 -3.07
N ILE A 101 -7.79 12.71 -1.84
CA ILE A 101 -8.21 11.49 -1.14
C ILE A 101 -9.22 11.89 -0.07
N GLU A 102 -10.49 11.66 -0.35
CA GLU A 102 -11.58 11.93 0.59
C GLU A 102 -11.80 10.72 1.49
N THR A 103 -11.87 10.96 2.78
CA THR A 103 -12.23 9.95 3.78
C THR A 103 -13.55 10.33 4.45
N ASN A 104 -14.06 9.44 5.29
CA ASN A 104 -15.24 9.74 6.11
C ASN A 104 -15.01 10.83 7.17
N LYS A 105 -13.81 11.42 7.28
CA LYS A 105 -13.49 12.46 8.26
C LYS A 105 -12.74 13.64 7.68
N ASN A 106 -11.83 13.40 6.75
CA ASN A 106 -10.90 14.40 6.26
C ASN A 106 -10.71 14.27 4.73
N THR A 107 -10.09 15.29 4.15
CA THR A 107 -9.58 15.26 2.78
C THR A 107 -8.07 15.46 2.81
N TYR A 108 -7.36 14.58 2.11
CA TYR A 108 -5.91 14.63 1.99
C TYR A 108 -5.51 14.89 0.54
N GLN A 109 -4.36 15.51 0.37
CA GLN A 109 -3.75 15.73 -0.94
C GLN A 109 -2.45 14.95 -1.03
N THR A 110 -2.19 14.32 -2.18
CA THR A 110 -0.95 13.60 -2.43
C THR A 110 -0.53 13.68 -3.88
N LYS A 111 0.79 13.70 -4.13
CA LYS A 111 1.35 13.59 -5.49
C LYS A 111 1.29 12.15 -6.00
N ILE A 112 1.47 11.19 -5.12
CA ILE A 112 1.44 9.77 -5.44
C ILE A 112 0.43 9.08 -4.51
N ALA A 113 -0.55 8.38 -5.09
CA ALA A 113 -1.48 7.51 -4.39
C ALA A 113 -1.12 6.04 -4.65
N VAL A 114 -1.00 5.23 -3.59
CA VAL A 114 -0.77 3.79 -3.68
C VAL A 114 -1.97 3.04 -3.16
N ILE A 115 -2.64 2.28 -4.01
CA ILE A 115 -3.84 1.51 -3.65
C ILE A 115 -3.42 0.12 -3.17
N ALA A 116 -3.61 -0.16 -1.89
CA ALA A 116 -3.19 -1.41 -1.24
C ALA A 116 -4.37 -2.12 -0.53
N LEU A 117 -5.45 -2.31 -1.27
CA LEU A 117 -6.71 -2.85 -0.77
C LEU A 117 -6.85 -4.35 -1.01
N ASN A 118 -7.90 -4.94 -0.41
CA ASN A 118 -8.33 -6.28 -0.77
C ASN A 118 -9.05 -6.27 -2.14
N TYR A 119 -9.33 -7.45 -2.68
CA TYR A 119 -9.92 -7.70 -4.00
C TYR A 119 -11.39 -8.13 -3.94
N PHE A 120 -12.08 -7.78 -2.84
CA PHE A 120 -13.49 -8.13 -2.67
C PHE A 120 -14.43 -7.12 -3.33
N LYS A 121 -15.60 -7.59 -3.75
CA LYS A 121 -16.75 -6.77 -4.09
C LYS A 121 -17.64 -6.51 -2.86
N PRO A 122 -18.38 -5.40 -2.82
CA PRO A 122 -18.31 -4.28 -3.76
C PRO A 122 -17.03 -3.44 -3.54
N PHE A 123 -16.49 -2.89 -4.62
CA PHE A 123 -15.48 -1.85 -4.52
C PHE A 123 -16.16 -0.55 -4.07
N THR A 124 -15.63 0.10 -3.07
CA THR A 124 -16.33 1.20 -2.37
C THR A 124 -15.58 2.52 -2.39
N ILE A 125 -14.66 2.70 -3.30
CA ILE A 125 -13.90 3.94 -3.48
C ILE A 125 -14.24 4.51 -4.84
N ASP A 126 -14.90 5.66 -4.87
CA ASP A 126 -15.27 6.35 -6.08
C ASP A 126 -14.04 6.93 -6.81
N GLY A 127 -14.10 6.99 -8.13
CA GLY A 127 -13.06 7.56 -8.99
C GLY A 127 -12.06 6.56 -9.55
N LEU A 128 -12.16 5.28 -9.20
CA LEU A 128 -11.33 4.21 -9.75
C LEU A 128 -12.11 3.16 -10.56
N GLU A 129 -13.39 3.37 -10.80
CA GLU A 129 -14.30 2.41 -11.46
C GLU A 129 -13.82 2.03 -12.85
N GLY A 130 -13.27 2.99 -13.59
CA GLY A 130 -12.75 2.77 -14.96
C GLY A 130 -11.53 1.84 -15.04
N TYR A 131 -10.92 1.51 -13.90
CA TYR A 131 -9.78 0.58 -13.82
C TYR A 131 -10.17 -0.81 -13.31
N LEU A 132 -11.42 -1.00 -12.88
CA LEU A 132 -11.87 -2.28 -12.33
C LEU A 132 -11.99 -3.34 -13.43
N GLU A 133 -11.43 -4.50 -13.17
CA GLU A 133 -11.54 -5.68 -14.03
C GLU A 133 -11.62 -6.97 -13.18
N PRO A 134 -12.10 -8.10 -13.76
CA PRO A 134 -12.04 -9.39 -13.09
C PRO A 134 -10.60 -9.76 -12.72
N HIS A 135 -10.43 -10.33 -11.55
CA HIS A 135 -9.10 -10.69 -11.04
C HIS A 135 -8.48 -11.84 -11.83
N LYS A 136 -7.34 -11.62 -12.49
CA LYS A 136 -6.69 -12.57 -13.42
C LYS A 136 -6.27 -13.91 -12.80
N LYS A 137 -5.97 -13.94 -11.50
CA LYS A 137 -5.40 -15.10 -10.78
C LYS A 137 -6.34 -15.69 -9.73
N ALA A 138 -7.56 -15.16 -9.57
CA ALA A 138 -8.58 -15.73 -8.71
C ALA A 138 -9.50 -16.68 -9.52
N SER A 139 -10.12 -17.64 -8.84
CA SER A 139 -11.18 -18.43 -9.47
C SER A 139 -12.36 -17.52 -9.84
N ALA A 140 -12.91 -17.70 -11.06
CA ALA A 140 -14.07 -16.95 -11.53
C ALA A 140 -15.28 -17.04 -10.57
N ALA A 141 -15.47 -18.22 -9.96
CA ALA A 141 -16.54 -18.46 -8.98
C ALA A 141 -16.45 -17.59 -7.72
N LYS A 142 -15.29 -17.01 -7.43
CA LYS A 142 -15.09 -16.12 -6.28
C LYS A 142 -15.43 -14.67 -6.58
N ASP A 143 -15.69 -14.33 -7.82
CA ASP A 143 -16.04 -12.97 -8.28
C ASP A 143 -15.13 -11.86 -7.67
N ARG A 144 -13.81 -12.05 -7.79
CA ARG A 144 -12.81 -11.10 -7.31
C ARG A 144 -12.46 -10.07 -8.36
N ILE A 145 -12.01 -8.92 -7.92
CA ILE A 145 -11.63 -7.80 -8.78
C ILE A 145 -10.15 -7.46 -8.64
N GLN A 146 -9.63 -6.78 -9.62
CA GLN A 146 -8.35 -6.08 -9.57
C GLN A 146 -8.48 -4.71 -10.24
N LEU A 147 -7.54 -3.83 -9.99
CA LEU A 147 -7.33 -2.63 -10.77
C LEU A 147 -6.39 -2.95 -11.92
N ARG A 148 -6.78 -2.59 -13.16
CA ARG A 148 -5.95 -2.72 -14.35
C ARG A 148 -4.66 -1.94 -14.14
N ASN A 149 -3.54 -2.59 -14.30
CA ASN A 149 -2.22 -2.01 -14.12
C ASN A 149 -1.20 -2.74 -14.98
N ASP A 150 -0.08 -2.08 -15.25
CA ASP A 150 1.13 -2.65 -15.82
C ASP A 150 2.22 -2.61 -14.77
N ASP A 151 2.62 -3.77 -14.27
CA ASP A 151 3.60 -3.95 -13.19
C ASP A 151 3.45 -2.94 -12.04
N HIS A 152 2.24 -2.90 -11.45
CA HIS A 152 1.82 -2.00 -10.38
C HIS A 152 1.50 -0.55 -10.79
N PHE A 153 1.86 -0.12 -11.98
CA PHE A 153 1.59 1.24 -12.47
C PHE A 153 0.21 1.32 -13.12
N ILE A 154 -0.65 2.24 -12.69
CA ILE A 154 -1.96 2.50 -13.29
C ILE A 154 -1.86 3.69 -14.25
N LYS A 155 -1.36 4.80 -13.75
CA LYS A 155 -1.03 6.04 -14.48
C LYS A 155 -0.13 6.92 -13.63
N GLU A 156 0.30 8.04 -14.17
CA GLU A 156 1.14 9.00 -13.46
C GLU A 156 0.59 9.32 -12.06
N GLY A 157 1.43 9.13 -11.04
CA GLY A 157 1.08 9.34 -9.64
C GLY A 157 0.11 8.30 -9.04
N LEU A 158 -0.32 7.27 -9.77
CA LEU A 158 -1.25 6.26 -9.27
C LEU A 158 -0.69 4.84 -9.42
N TYR A 159 -0.45 4.20 -8.28
CA TYR A 159 0.09 2.85 -8.17
C TYR A 159 -0.86 1.92 -7.43
N VAL A 160 -0.66 0.63 -7.60
CA VAL A 160 -1.46 -0.41 -6.93
C VAL A 160 -0.58 -1.55 -6.45
N CYS A 161 -0.85 -2.13 -5.28
CA CYS A 161 -0.09 -3.29 -4.80
C CYS A 161 -0.97 -4.31 -4.07
N GLY A 162 -0.44 -5.52 -3.92
CA GLY A 162 -1.11 -6.62 -3.26
C GLY A 162 -2.18 -7.30 -4.11
N THR A 163 -3.23 -7.81 -3.48
CA THR A 163 -4.26 -8.59 -4.17
C THR A 163 -5.06 -7.76 -5.18
N ILE A 164 -5.32 -6.50 -4.88
CA ILE A 164 -6.03 -5.61 -5.82
C ILE A 164 -5.21 -5.27 -7.08
N ALA A 165 -3.90 -5.50 -7.05
CA ALA A 165 -3.02 -5.41 -8.24
C ALA A 165 -3.03 -6.68 -9.11
N GLY A 166 -3.85 -7.69 -8.77
CA GLY A 166 -3.91 -8.96 -9.50
C GLY A 166 -2.98 -10.05 -8.95
N HIS A 167 -2.35 -9.83 -7.81
CA HIS A 167 -1.51 -10.83 -7.16
C HIS A 167 -2.31 -11.85 -6.35
N ARG A 168 -1.76 -13.07 -6.19
CA ARG A 168 -2.36 -14.10 -5.35
C ARG A 168 -2.34 -13.67 -3.88
N SER A 169 -3.37 -14.07 -3.13
CA SER A 169 -3.48 -13.83 -1.69
C SER A 169 -2.52 -14.76 -0.92
N GLN A 170 -1.26 -14.34 -0.82
CA GLN A 170 -0.21 -14.99 -0.03
C GLN A 170 0.67 -13.90 0.58
N PHE A 171 1.09 -14.07 1.83
CA PHE A 171 1.80 -13.04 2.60
C PHE A 171 3.02 -12.49 1.87
N SER A 172 3.97 -13.37 1.50
CA SER A 172 5.23 -12.95 0.88
C SER A 172 5.04 -12.31 -0.50
N ILE A 173 4.01 -12.76 -1.25
CA ILE A 173 3.64 -12.14 -2.53
C ILE A 173 3.12 -10.72 -2.30
N ALA A 174 2.24 -10.54 -1.31
CA ALA A 174 1.70 -9.22 -0.98
C ALA A 174 2.79 -8.28 -0.45
N ALA A 175 3.68 -8.78 0.43
CA ALA A 175 4.82 -8.02 0.93
C ALA A 175 5.76 -7.61 -0.21
N GLY A 176 6.14 -8.55 -1.08
CA GLY A 176 6.98 -8.28 -2.25
C GLY A 176 6.39 -7.23 -3.18
N SER A 177 5.08 -7.33 -3.44
CA SER A 177 4.35 -6.34 -4.25
C SER A 177 4.39 -4.93 -3.64
N GLY A 178 4.20 -4.81 -2.32
CA GLY A 178 4.32 -3.51 -1.63
C GLY A 178 5.74 -2.95 -1.64
N ALA A 179 6.75 -3.82 -1.48
CA ALA A 179 8.16 -3.44 -1.55
C ALA A 179 8.55 -2.99 -2.97
N SER A 180 8.05 -3.66 -4.01
CA SER A 180 8.28 -3.28 -5.42
C SER A 180 7.80 -1.86 -5.67
N VAL A 181 6.54 -1.57 -5.40
CA VAL A 181 5.96 -0.21 -5.57
C VAL A 181 6.76 0.85 -4.80
N ALA A 182 7.17 0.56 -3.57
CA ALA A 182 7.98 1.50 -2.81
C ALA A 182 9.33 1.77 -3.48
N THR A 183 9.96 0.74 -4.03
CA THR A 183 11.25 0.85 -4.74
C THR A 183 11.10 1.65 -6.04
N ASP A 184 9.98 1.46 -6.77
CA ASP A 184 9.67 2.24 -7.97
C ASP A 184 9.47 3.72 -7.65
N ILE A 185 8.74 4.03 -6.58
CA ILE A 185 8.56 5.41 -6.11
C ILE A 185 9.89 6.05 -5.69
N LEU A 186 10.74 5.31 -4.98
CA LEU A 186 12.07 5.79 -4.59
C LEU A 186 12.97 5.99 -5.82
N THR A 187 12.87 5.13 -6.82
CA THR A 187 13.57 5.28 -8.10
C THR A 187 13.08 6.53 -8.85
N LEU A 188 11.77 6.77 -8.87
CA LEU A 188 11.20 8.00 -9.42
C LEU A 188 11.76 9.25 -8.70
N TRP A 189 11.80 9.25 -7.37
CA TRP A 189 12.37 10.36 -6.61
C TRP A 189 13.87 10.54 -6.79
N ASN A 190 14.57 9.49 -7.25
CA ASN A 190 16.01 9.50 -7.58
C ASN A 190 16.27 9.74 -9.08
N ASP A 191 15.38 10.51 -9.76
CA ASP A 191 15.48 10.86 -11.18
C ASP A 191 15.60 9.62 -12.10
N GLY A 192 14.91 8.55 -11.77
CA GLY A 192 14.91 7.28 -12.52
C GLY A 192 16.17 6.42 -12.32
N LYS A 193 17.11 6.85 -11.48
CA LYS A 193 18.31 6.08 -11.19
C LYS A 193 17.98 4.90 -10.28
N HIS A 194 18.51 3.73 -10.60
CA HIS A 194 18.31 2.51 -9.83
C HIS A 194 18.52 2.72 -8.32
N THR A 195 17.52 2.34 -7.55
CA THR A 195 17.51 2.55 -6.10
C THR A 195 17.55 1.22 -5.36
N LYS A 196 18.46 1.13 -4.38
CA LYS A 196 18.49 0.04 -3.40
C LYS A 196 18.28 0.61 -2.02
N VAL A 197 17.29 0.08 -1.33
CA VAL A 197 16.99 0.44 0.06
C VAL A 197 17.14 -0.78 0.93
N HIS A 198 18.28 -0.83 1.62
CA HIS A 198 18.59 -1.85 2.61
C HIS A 198 19.10 -1.16 3.85
N ASP A 199 18.50 -1.45 4.99
CA ASP A 199 19.11 -1.10 6.27
C ASP A 199 20.36 -1.97 6.45
N LYS A 200 21.47 -1.33 6.76
CA LYS A 200 22.77 -2.00 6.96
C LYS A 200 23.26 -1.74 8.37
N ILE A 201 24.00 -2.70 8.90
CA ILE A 201 24.76 -2.60 10.13
C ILE A 201 25.97 -1.72 9.88
#